data_64f71bbf29f20d36e87fce649ca9b428
#
_entry.id   64f71bbf29f20d36e87fce649ca9b428
#
_cell.length_a   1.000
_cell.length_b   1.000
_cell.length_c   1.000
_cell.angle_alpha   90.00
_cell.angle_beta   90.00
_cell.angle_gamma   90.00
#
_symmetry.space_group_name_H-M   'P 1'
#
loop_
_entity.id
_entity.type
_entity.pdbx_description
1 polymer ?
#
loop_
_entity_poly.entity_id
_entity_poly.type
_entity_poly.pdbx_seq_one_letter_code
_entity_poly.pdbx_strand_id
1 'polypeptide(L)'
;MKTIDELIADKIIDLMHYILSKFIKPDITLENVNQLDSNAIDKLKQKYGIEGIILDVDETLRKDMKDIPKCNRQWIESLEGEIKIIIVSNGKDEKIEQYLKDNGIDYIGFAHKPLKKNFLKACEKMDLSPNKVMTIGDSLLDDIYGGKRNNMKTALVKGVEEER
;
A
#
# COMPACT_ATOMS: atom_id res chain seq x y z
N MET A 1 13.59 27.41 -1.95
CA MET A 1 14.97 26.95 -2.22
C MET A 1 15.31 25.94 -1.11
N LYS A 2 15.66 24.71 -1.45
CA LYS A 2 16.02 23.70 -0.43
C LYS A 2 17.33 24.09 0.25
N THR A 3 17.43 23.82 1.54
CA THR A 3 18.68 24.00 2.30
C THR A 3 19.70 22.92 1.89
N ILE A 4 20.97 23.14 2.26
CA ILE A 4 22.04 22.15 2.00
C ILE A 4 21.73 20.82 2.72
N ASP A 5 21.20 20.90 3.94
CA ASP A 5 20.83 19.72 4.74
C ASP A 5 19.68 18.93 4.08
N GLU A 6 18.68 19.62 3.52
CA GLU A 6 17.61 18.98 2.74
C GLU A 6 18.13 18.29 1.48
N LEU A 7 19.08 18.94 0.77
CA LEU A 7 19.70 18.33 -0.42
C LEU A 7 20.56 17.11 -0.08
N ILE A 8 21.24 17.12 1.07
CA ILE A 8 22.01 15.98 1.56
C ILE A 8 21.05 14.84 1.97
N ALA A 9 19.98 15.18 2.67
CA ALA A 9 18.98 14.20 3.07
C ALA A 9 18.33 13.52 1.85
N ASP A 10 17.95 14.28 0.83
CA ASP A 10 17.41 13.74 -0.42
C ASP A 10 18.38 12.77 -1.10
N LYS A 11 19.66 13.14 -1.20
CA LYS A 11 20.68 12.24 -1.79
C LYS A 11 20.89 10.96 -1.00
N ILE A 12 20.80 11.02 0.32
CA ILE A 12 20.89 9.82 1.18
C ILE A 12 19.68 8.93 0.95
N ILE A 13 18.49 9.50 0.85
CA ILE A 13 17.24 8.78 0.54
C ILE A 13 17.34 8.12 -0.83
N ASP A 14 17.79 8.84 -1.85
CA ASP A 14 17.96 8.29 -3.21
C ASP A 14 18.96 7.15 -3.24
N LEU A 15 20.08 7.28 -2.52
CA LEU A 15 21.08 6.21 -2.40
C LEU A 15 20.51 4.99 -1.68
N MET A 16 19.76 5.19 -0.60
CA MET A 16 19.08 4.12 0.13
C MET A 16 18.07 3.40 -0.78
N HIS A 17 17.23 4.13 -1.52
CA HIS A 17 16.29 3.55 -2.47
C HIS A 17 17.02 2.75 -3.56
N TYR A 18 18.12 3.28 -4.09
CA TYR A 18 18.94 2.57 -5.07
C TYR A 18 19.51 1.26 -4.52
N ILE A 19 20.06 1.27 -3.31
CA ILE A 19 20.59 0.07 -2.64
C ILE A 19 19.45 -0.92 -2.39
N LEU A 20 18.32 -0.47 -1.84
CA LEU A 20 17.17 -1.31 -1.54
C LEU A 20 16.60 -1.95 -2.82
N SER A 21 16.55 -1.21 -3.93
CA SER A 21 16.04 -1.73 -5.22
C SER A 21 16.86 -2.91 -5.77
N LYS A 22 18.13 -3.03 -5.39
CA LYS A 22 18.98 -4.17 -5.79
C LYS A 22 18.70 -5.43 -4.98
N PHE A 23 18.27 -5.30 -3.73
CA PHE A 23 18.12 -6.42 -2.79
C PHE A 23 16.66 -6.73 -2.48
N ILE A 24 15.75 -5.76 -2.64
CA ILE A 24 14.34 -5.90 -2.32
C ILE A 24 13.54 -5.84 -3.62
N LYS A 25 12.97 -6.99 -3.99
CA LYS A 25 12.11 -7.09 -5.18
C LYS A 25 10.67 -7.37 -4.75
N PRO A 26 9.69 -6.65 -5.28
CA PRO A 26 8.29 -6.99 -5.07
C PRO A 26 7.96 -8.33 -5.73
N ASP A 27 6.92 -9.00 -5.25
CA ASP A 27 6.41 -10.21 -5.91
C ASP A 27 5.71 -9.86 -7.25
N ILE A 28 5.05 -8.71 -7.29
CA ILE A 28 4.49 -8.13 -8.52
C ILE A 28 4.72 -6.62 -8.58
N THR A 29 4.65 -6.06 -9.77
CA THR A 29 4.68 -4.62 -10.02
C THR A 29 3.45 -4.22 -10.83
N LEU A 30 2.82 -3.10 -10.44
CA LEU A 30 1.63 -2.55 -11.06
C LEU A 30 1.89 -1.13 -11.54
N GLU A 31 1.33 -0.74 -12.68
CA GLU A 31 1.33 0.66 -13.09
C GLU A 31 0.45 1.51 -12.16
N ASN A 32 -0.72 0.99 -11.80
CA ASN A 32 -1.64 1.54 -10.82
C ASN A 32 -2.52 0.44 -10.21
N VAL A 33 -3.25 0.75 -9.16
CA VAL A 33 -4.08 -0.23 -8.43
C VAL A 33 -5.23 -0.80 -9.25
N ASN A 34 -5.72 -0.07 -10.26
CA ASN A 34 -6.84 -0.51 -11.10
C ASN A 34 -6.51 -1.74 -11.98
N GLN A 35 -5.22 -2.09 -12.11
CA GLN A 35 -4.82 -3.35 -12.74
C GLN A 35 -5.22 -4.59 -11.93
N LEU A 36 -5.55 -4.42 -10.65
CA LEU A 36 -6.08 -5.49 -9.79
C LEU A 36 -7.60 -5.54 -9.85
N ASP A 37 -8.14 -5.86 -11.01
CA ASP A 37 -9.56 -6.19 -11.17
C ASP A 37 -9.91 -7.53 -10.50
N SER A 38 -11.19 -7.91 -10.48
CA SER A 38 -11.66 -9.17 -9.87
C SER A 38 -10.93 -10.40 -10.42
N ASN A 39 -10.65 -10.44 -11.71
CA ASN A 39 -9.92 -11.56 -12.33
C ASN A 39 -8.45 -11.61 -11.87
N ALA A 40 -7.78 -10.47 -11.78
CA ALA A 40 -6.43 -10.38 -11.23
C ALA A 40 -6.38 -10.78 -9.75
N ILE A 41 -7.34 -10.33 -8.95
CA ILE A 41 -7.47 -10.73 -7.54
C ILE A 41 -7.64 -12.25 -7.41
N ASP A 42 -8.50 -12.87 -8.22
CA ASP A 42 -8.69 -14.33 -8.19
C ASP A 42 -7.40 -15.08 -8.55
N LYS A 43 -6.64 -14.59 -9.54
CA LYS A 43 -5.33 -15.17 -9.88
C LYS A 43 -4.33 -15.05 -8.72
N LEU A 44 -4.31 -13.92 -8.01
CA LEU A 44 -3.45 -13.73 -6.84
C LEU A 44 -3.84 -14.66 -5.69
N LYS A 45 -5.14 -14.84 -5.43
CA LYS A 45 -5.64 -15.81 -4.45
C LYS A 45 -5.18 -17.21 -4.79
N GLN A 46 -5.34 -17.64 -6.04
CA GLN A 46 -4.94 -18.98 -6.50
C GLN A 46 -3.43 -19.19 -6.44
N LYS A 47 -2.63 -18.20 -6.86
CA LYS A 47 -1.17 -18.31 -6.95
C LYS A 47 -0.49 -18.20 -5.59
N TYR A 48 -0.95 -17.29 -4.74
CA TYR A 48 -0.27 -16.95 -3.47
C TYR A 48 -1.06 -17.29 -2.23
N GLY A 49 -2.32 -17.70 -2.36
CA GLY A 49 -3.19 -18.01 -1.21
C GLY A 49 -3.56 -16.78 -0.39
N ILE A 50 -3.54 -15.57 -0.97
CA ILE A 50 -3.89 -14.35 -0.26
C ILE A 50 -5.40 -14.25 -0.03
N GLU A 51 -5.76 -13.73 1.13
CA GLU A 51 -7.15 -13.51 1.56
C GLU A 51 -7.38 -12.07 2.00
N GLY A 52 -6.30 -11.27 2.12
CA GLY A 52 -6.36 -9.88 2.53
C GLY A 52 -5.28 -9.01 1.89
N ILE A 53 -5.58 -7.71 1.84
CA ILE A 53 -4.70 -6.67 1.30
C ILE A 53 -4.48 -5.59 2.36
N ILE A 54 -3.23 -5.23 2.59
CA ILE A 54 -2.80 -3.99 3.23
C ILE A 54 -2.50 -3.00 2.12
N LEU A 55 -3.16 -1.86 2.12
CA LEU A 55 -3.07 -0.87 1.06
C LEU A 55 -2.59 0.47 1.61
N ASP A 56 -1.58 1.05 0.97
CA ASP A 56 -1.11 2.40 1.25
C ASP A 56 -2.02 3.47 0.62
N VAL A 57 -1.89 4.73 1.03
CA VAL A 57 -2.71 5.85 0.54
C VAL A 57 -1.94 6.74 -0.41
N ASP A 58 -0.88 7.41 0.08
CA ASP A 58 -0.18 8.44 -0.68
C ASP A 58 0.65 7.84 -1.81
N GLU A 59 0.55 8.41 -3.00
CA GLU A 59 1.17 7.93 -4.25
C GLU A 59 0.76 6.49 -4.67
N THR A 60 -0.25 5.96 -3.99
CA THR A 60 -0.84 4.63 -4.28
C THR A 60 -2.32 4.75 -4.64
N LEU A 61 -3.13 5.31 -3.75
CA LEU A 61 -4.57 5.58 -3.97
C LEU A 61 -4.83 7.01 -4.42
N ARG A 62 -4.04 7.95 -3.96
CA ARG A 62 -4.11 9.37 -4.32
C ARG A 62 -2.73 9.92 -4.62
N LYS A 63 -2.67 11.02 -5.37
CA LYS A 63 -1.43 11.72 -5.73
C LYS A 63 -1.42 13.12 -5.10
N ASP A 64 -0.23 13.58 -4.73
CA ASP A 64 0.02 14.95 -4.26
C ASP A 64 -0.92 15.41 -3.13
N MET A 65 -1.27 14.54 -2.20
CA MET A 65 -2.18 14.82 -1.07
C MET A 65 -3.59 15.27 -1.49
N LYS A 66 -3.98 15.05 -2.75
CA LYS A 66 -5.33 15.34 -3.26
C LYS A 66 -6.33 14.29 -2.77
N ASP A 67 -7.60 14.48 -3.13
CA ASP A 67 -8.63 13.46 -2.89
C ASP A 67 -8.33 12.18 -3.68
N ILE A 68 -8.85 11.05 -3.20
CA ILE A 68 -8.77 9.79 -3.95
C ILE A 68 -9.59 9.95 -5.24
N PRO A 69 -9.00 9.70 -6.43
CA PRO A 69 -9.70 9.77 -7.69
C PRO A 69 -10.92 8.84 -7.73
N LYS A 70 -11.93 9.22 -8.49
CA LYS A 70 -13.18 8.43 -8.62
C LYS A 70 -12.90 6.98 -9.06
N CYS A 71 -12.00 6.78 -10.03
CA CYS A 71 -11.63 5.45 -10.50
C CYS A 71 -11.07 4.57 -9.37
N ASN A 72 -10.24 5.11 -8.48
CA ASN A 72 -9.69 4.36 -7.35
C ASN A 72 -10.73 4.11 -6.26
N ARG A 73 -11.67 5.04 -6.02
CA ARG A 73 -12.80 4.80 -5.13
C ARG A 73 -13.68 3.66 -5.65
N GLN A 74 -14.05 3.70 -6.92
CA GLN A 74 -14.82 2.64 -7.57
C GLN A 74 -14.09 1.30 -7.54
N TRP A 75 -12.77 1.30 -7.71
CA TRP A 75 -11.96 0.09 -7.60
C TRP A 75 -12.03 -0.50 -6.18
N ILE A 76 -11.82 0.31 -5.14
CA ILE A 76 -11.93 -0.15 -3.75
C ILE A 76 -13.33 -0.75 -3.49
N GLU A 77 -14.39 -0.05 -3.90
CA GLU A 77 -15.77 -0.50 -3.74
C GLU A 77 -16.04 -1.82 -4.49
N SER A 78 -15.41 -2.02 -5.65
CA SER A 78 -15.55 -3.26 -6.43
C SER A 78 -14.96 -4.49 -5.76
N LEU A 79 -14.05 -4.31 -4.79
CA LEU A 79 -13.42 -5.40 -4.05
C LEU A 79 -14.22 -5.84 -2.80
N GLU A 80 -15.32 -5.15 -2.48
CA GLU A 80 -16.18 -5.50 -1.36
C GLU A 80 -16.69 -6.93 -1.48
N GLY A 81 -16.49 -7.74 -0.43
CA GLY A 81 -16.88 -9.14 -0.40
C GLY A 81 -15.94 -10.09 -1.17
N GLU A 82 -15.01 -9.59 -1.97
CA GLU A 82 -14.06 -10.42 -2.71
C GLU A 82 -12.78 -10.69 -1.91
N ILE A 83 -12.26 -9.69 -1.24
CA ILE A 83 -11.03 -9.77 -0.45
C ILE A 83 -11.10 -8.81 0.74
N LYS A 84 -10.51 -9.16 1.86
CA LYS A 84 -10.40 -8.26 3.01
C LYS A 84 -9.42 -7.14 2.71
N ILE A 85 -9.77 -5.90 3.06
CA ILE A 85 -8.92 -4.72 2.84
C ILE A 85 -8.77 -3.95 4.14
N ILE A 86 -7.56 -3.52 4.41
CA ILE A 86 -7.22 -2.55 5.46
C ILE A 86 -6.23 -1.52 4.91
N ILE A 87 -6.43 -0.28 5.26
CA ILE A 87 -5.53 0.81 4.88
C ILE A 87 -4.50 1.03 5.99
N VAL A 88 -3.22 1.10 5.62
CA VAL A 88 -2.11 1.38 6.54
C VAL A 88 -1.23 2.48 5.95
N SER A 89 -1.28 3.67 6.54
CA SER A 89 -0.58 4.86 6.06
C SER A 89 0.38 5.44 7.11
N ASN A 90 1.52 5.95 6.68
CA ASN A 90 2.43 6.69 7.56
C ASN A 90 1.88 8.08 7.93
N GLY A 91 1.08 8.67 7.06
CA GLY A 91 0.34 9.89 7.36
C GLY A 91 -0.97 9.62 8.10
N LYS A 92 -1.69 10.68 8.40
CA LYS A 92 -3.07 10.64 8.85
C LYS A 92 -3.85 11.75 8.17
N ASP A 93 -5.02 11.41 7.65
CA ASP A 93 -5.92 12.34 6.98
C ASP A 93 -7.36 12.00 7.40
N GLU A 94 -7.99 12.91 8.14
CA GLU A 94 -9.32 12.69 8.70
C GLU A 94 -10.41 12.53 7.63
N LYS A 95 -10.26 13.21 6.49
CA LYS A 95 -11.20 13.10 5.38
C LYS A 95 -11.14 11.73 4.72
N ILE A 96 -9.92 11.22 4.52
CA ILE A 96 -9.70 9.86 4.01
C ILE A 96 -10.22 8.83 5.01
N GLU A 97 -9.88 9.00 6.29
CA GLU A 97 -10.34 8.10 7.37
C GLU A 97 -11.87 8.04 7.43
N GLN A 98 -12.55 9.19 7.32
CA GLN A 98 -14.02 9.24 7.31
C GLN A 98 -14.60 8.53 6.09
N TYR A 99 -14.06 8.79 4.89
CA TYR A 99 -14.48 8.09 3.67
C TYR A 99 -14.35 6.56 3.80
N LEU A 100 -13.21 6.08 4.30
CA LEU A 100 -12.97 4.65 4.49
C LEU A 100 -13.92 4.04 5.52
N LYS A 101 -14.15 4.74 6.63
CA LYS A 101 -15.09 4.32 7.67
C LYS A 101 -16.53 4.23 7.14
N ASP A 102 -16.96 5.18 6.34
CA ASP A 102 -18.29 5.19 5.72
C ASP A 102 -18.47 4.00 4.74
N ASN A 103 -17.37 3.47 4.20
CA ASN A 103 -17.35 2.29 3.33
C ASN A 103 -16.94 1.00 4.07
N GLY A 104 -16.93 1.00 5.40
CA GLY A 104 -16.63 -0.19 6.20
C GLY A 104 -15.18 -0.68 6.11
N ILE A 105 -14.23 0.18 5.73
CA ILE A 105 -12.81 -0.14 5.58
C ILE A 105 -12.03 0.37 6.78
N ASP A 106 -11.30 -0.51 7.45
CA ASP A 106 -10.44 -0.16 8.56
C ASP A 106 -9.22 0.66 8.09
N TYR A 107 -8.81 1.62 8.93
CA TYR A 107 -7.70 2.52 8.67
C TYR A 107 -6.73 2.58 9.85
N ILE A 108 -5.44 2.47 9.57
CA ILE A 108 -4.35 2.68 10.53
C ILE A 108 -3.49 3.83 10.01
N GLY A 109 -3.62 5.00 10.61
CA GLY A 109 -2.74 6.15 10.39
C GLY A 109 -1.52 6.13 11.30
N PHE A 110 -0.54 7.01 11.03
CA PHE A 110 0.72 7.08 11.76
C PHE A 110 1.38 5.71 11.96
N ALA A 111 1.42 4.92 10.89
CA ALA A 111 1.81 3.52 10.96
C ALA A 111 3.30 3.29 11.21
N HIS A 112 4.16 4.29 10.93
CA HIS A 112 5.60 4.19 11.05
C HIS A 112 6.17 2.97 10.28
N LYS A 113 5.67 2.74 9.06
CA LYS A 113 6.24 1.73 8.18
C LYS A 113 7.73 2.07 7.90
N PRO A 114 8.62 1.12 7.85
CA PRO A 114 8.44 -0.34 7.75
C PRO A 114 8.43 -1.09 9.08
N LEU A 115 8.16 -0.43 10.22
CA LEU A 115 8.10 -1.12 11.51
C LEU A 115 6.99 -2.18 11.53
N LYS A 116 7.27 -3.34 12.15
CA LYS A 116 6.39 -4.53 12.14
C LYS A 116 5.03 -4.30 12.79
N LYS A 117 4.98 -3.47 13.83
CA LYS A 117 3.82 -3.34 14.73
C LYS A 117 2.49 -3.17 14.01
N ASN A 118 2.41 -2.22 13.09
CA ASN A 118 1.14 -1.89 12.44
C ASN A 118 0.81 -2.83 11.26
N PHE A 119 1.79 -3.48 10.66
CA PHE A 119 1.55 -4.61 9.75
C PHE A 119 0.88 -5.79 10.47
N LEU A 120 1.40 -6.16 11.64
CA LEU A 120 0.83 -7.24 12.44
C LEU A 120 -0.55 -6.88 13.01
N LYS A 121 -0.74 -5.63 13.45
CA LYS A 121 -2.05 -5.12 13.86
C LYS A 121 -3.08 -5.17 12.72
N ALA A 122 -2.66 -4.87 11.49
CA ALA A 122 -3.53 -4.98 10.33
C ALA A 122 -3.97 -6.43 10.08
N CYS A 123 -3.03 -7.39 10.17
CA CYS A 123 -3.35 -8.82 10.07
C CYS A 123 -4.32 -9.27 11.16
N GLU A 124 -4.09 -8.84 12.40
CA GLU A 124 -4.96 -9.14 13.54
C GLU A 124 -6.39 -8.61 13.31
N LYS A 125 -6.54 -7.37 12.83
CA LYS A 125 -7.85 -6.80 12.49
C LYS A 125 -8.57 -7.54 11.37
N MET A 126 -7.84 -8.09 10.42
CA MET A 126 -8.41 -8.92 9.35
C MET A 126 -8.63 -10.38 9.75
N ASP A 127 -8.16 -10.79 10.94
CA ASP A 127 -8.12 -12.20 11.37
C ASP A 127 -7.42 -13.10 10.33
N LEU A 128 -6.23 -12.66 9.89
CA LEU A 128 -5.41 -13.36 8.90
C LEU A 128 -3.97 -13.49 9.38
N SER A 129 -3.34 -14.62 9.05
CA SER A 129 -1.88 -14.76 9.19
C SER A 129 -1.15 -13.95 8.12
N PRO A 130 0.05 -13.41 8.39
CA PRO A 130 0.77 -12.55 7.46
C PRO A 130 1.02 -13.16 6.07
N ASN A 131 1.24 -14.48 5.98
CA ASN A 131 1.47 -15.18 4.72
C ASN A 131 0.23 -15.24 3.80
N LYS A 132 -0.93 -14.87 4.32
CA LYS A 132 -2.20 -14.75 3.56
C LYS A 132 -2.52 -13.31 3.16
N VAL A 133 -1.59 -12.39 3.40
CA VAL A 133 -1.78 -10.96 3.16
C VAL A 133 -0.78 -10.46 2.12
N MET A 134 -1.25 -9.59 1.23
CA MET A 134 -0.41 -8.84 0.30
C MET A 134 -0.38 -7.37 0.69
N THR A 135 0.82 -6.80 0.80
CA THR A 135 1.00 -5.35 0.97
C THR A 135 1.14 -4.69 -0.40
N ILE A 136 0.38 -3.63 -0.64
CA ILE A 136 0.35 -2.87 -1.89
C ILE A 136 0.70 -1.41 -1.59
N GLY A 137 1.74 -0.89 -2.20
CA GLY A 137 2.17 0.48 -2.04
C GLY A 137 3.26 0.90 -3.01
N ASP A 138 3.65 2.17 -2.97
CA ASP A 138 4.63 2.77 -3.87
C ASP A 138 6.08 2.76 -3.33
N SER A 139 6.24 2.57 -2.02
CA SER A 139 7.53 2.66 -1.36
C SER A 139 8.23 1.31 -1.20
N LEU A 140 9.43 1.18 -1.80
CA LEU A 140 10.28 0.00 -1.60
C LEU A 140 10.65 -0.23 -0.13
N LEU A 141 10.87 0.84 0.64
CA LEU A 141 11.21 0.73 2.05
C LEU A 141 9.98 0.47 2.92
N ASP A 142 8.97 1.33 2.80
CA ASP A 142 7.84 1.32 3.72
C ASP A 142 6.92 0.12 3.47
N ASP A 143 6.56 -0.12 2.20
CA ASP A 143 5.56 -1.12 1.82
C ASP A 143 6.19 -2.46 1.45
N ILE A 144 7.18 -2.48 0.56
CA ILE A 144 7.73 -3.73 0.05
C ILE A 144 8.64 -4.38 1.08
N TYR A 145 9.62 -3.67 1.61
CA TYR A 145 10.46 -4.21 2.68
C TYR A 145 9.65 -4.47 3.95
N GLY A 146 8.74 -3.54 4.32
CA GLY A 146 7.84 -3.71 5.45
C GLY A 146 7.00 -4.98 5.34
N GLY A 147 6.41 -5.25 4.18
CA GLY A 147 5.64 -6.47 3.92
C GLY A 147 6.53 -7.73 3.96
N LYS A 148 7.64 -7.72 3.24
CA LYS A 148 8.53 -8.89 3.16
C LYS A 148 9.11 -9.31 4.52
N ARG A 149 9.51 -8.37 5.35
CA ARG A 149 10.01 -8.69 6.72
C ARG A 149 8.94 -9.28 7.64
N ASN A 150 7.67 -9.20 7.25
CA ASN A 150 6.54 -9.81 7.95
C ASN A 150 6.01 -11.07 7.23
N ASN A 151 6.75 -11.62 6.27
CA ASN A 151 6.36 -12.79 5.47
C ASN A 151 5.07 -12.58 4.64
N MET A 152 4.80 -11.34 4.23
CA MET A 152 3.71 -10.99 3.33
C MET A 152 4.16 -11.06 1.87
N LYS A 153 3.23 -11.24 0.96
CA LYS A 153 3.41 -10.94 -0.46
C LYS A 153 3.38 -9.44 -0.68
N THR A 154 3.98 -8.97 -1.75
CA THR A 154 4.15 -7.54 -1.99
C THR A 154 3.88 -7.16 -3.44
N ALA A 155 3.20 -6.02 -3.63
CA ALA A 155 2.95 -5.40 -4.90
C ALA A 155 3.44 -3.94 -4.88
N LEU A 156 4.38 -3.62 -5.76
CA LEU A 156 4.85 -2.25 -5.95
C LEU A 156 3.97 -1.54 -6.96
N VAL A 157 3.42 -0.40 -6.58
CA VAL A 157 2.64 0.48 -7.46
C VAL A 157 3.53 1.60 -7.96
N LYS A 158 3.56 1.83 -9.28
CA LYS A 158 4.39 2.88 -9.88
C LYS A 158 3.77 4.26 -9.79
N GLY A 159 2.45 4.35 -9.71
CA GLY A 159 1.76 5.62 -9.61
C GLY A 159 0.24 5.50 -9.50
N VAL A 160 -0.41 6.63 -9.52
CA VAL A 160 -1.87 6.77 -9.45
C VAL A 160 -2.39 7.07 -10.86
N GLU A 161 -3.48 6.42 -11.25
CA GLU A 161 -4.15 6.75 -12.52
C GLU A 161 -4.76 8.16 -12.42
N GLU A 162 -4.40 9.04 -13.35
CA GLU A 162 -4.99 10.38 -13.45
C GLU A 162 -6.30 10.29 -14.23
N GLU A 163 -7.36 10.85 -13.67
CA GLU A 163 -8.62 11.03 -14.39
C GLU A 163 -8.38 11.99 -15.57
N ARG A 164 -8.66 11.52 -16.78
CA ARG A 164 -8.60 12.34 -18.00
C ARG A 164 -9.85 13.19 -18.13
#